data_113f1e8e658a009ec49ebd85b92099ae
#
_entry.id   113f1e8e658a009ec49ebd85b92099ae
#
_cell.length_a   1.000
_cell.length_b   1.000
_cell.length_c   1.000
_cell.angle_alpha   90.00
_cell.angle_beta   90.00
_cell.angle_gamma   90.00
#
_symmetry.space_group_name_H-M   'P 1'
#
loop_
_entity.id
_entity.type
_entity.pdbx_description
1 polymer ?
#
loop_
_entity_poly.entity_id
_entity_poly.type
_entity_poly.pdbx_seq_one_letter_code
_entity_poly.pdbx_strand_id
1 'polypeptide(L)'
;MVKSKALAAFSVMAALGAVACGRASDPGVGATGGLRGANVLLITIDTLRQDRVGAYGNRSGLTPNIDRIAAAGVRYAHAYSPAPLTLPSHASILTGLLPTRHGIHNNTRFRLDDHVPTLASVAKSGGYRTGAFVGAFVLDGRFGLNRGFDEYDDRLPHDGRASFHFAERRASEVVAAAGAWILQPAAGGSPWLAWVHLFDPHAPYDAPAEYRAGRTPYDAEVAYADDARRDGV
;
A
#
# COMPACT_ATOMS: atom_id res chain seq x y z
N MET A 1 -6.56 49.54 81.88
CA MET A 1 -7.68 49.14 81.02
C MET A 1 -7.23 49.26 79.54
N VAL A 2 -6.79 48.21 78.96
CA VAL A 2 -6.40 48.17 77.52
C VAL A 2 -7.10 46.99 76.89
N LYS A 3 -8.00 47.24 75.94
CA LYS A 3 -8.79 46.24 75.20
C LYS A 3 -7.94 45.64 74.10
N SER A 4 -7.74 44.34 74.16
CA SER A 4 -7.16 43.51 73.15
C SER A 4 -8.11 43.39 71.95
N LYS A 5 -7.63 43.72 70.73
CA LYS A 5 -8.33 43.42 69.46
C LYS A 5 -7.69 42.20 68.85
N ALA A 6 -8.51 41.13 68.73
CA ALA A 6 -8.11 39.95 68.04
C ALA A 6 -8.14 40.15 66.51
N LEU A 7 -7.03 39.85 65.90
CA LEU A 7 -6.88 39.81 64.41
C LEU A 7 -7.26 38.44 63.91
N ALA A 8 -8.35 38.36 63.16
CA ALA A 8 -8.74 37.12 62.44
C ALA A 8 -7.91 36.98 61.17
N ALA A 9 -7.06 35.99 61.10
CA ALA A 9 -6.34 35.62 59.91
C ALA A 9 -7.26 34.81 59.00
N PHE A 10 -7.57 35.35 57.81
CA PHE A 10 -8.25 34.64 56.72
C PHE A 10 -7.23 33.82 55.95
N SER A 11 -7.19 32.53 56.11
CA SER A 11 -6.42 31.59 55.26
C SER A 11 -7.20 31.34 53.99
N VAL A 12 -6.75 31.93 52.88
CA VAL A 12 -7.21 31.58 51.52
C VAL A 12 -6.45 30.34 51.09
N MET A 13 -7.12 29.22 51.10
CA MET A 13 -6.62 27.97 50.56
C MET A 13 -6.84 27.98 49.03
N ALA A 14 -5.77 28.28 48.27
CA ALA A 14 -5.78 28.17 46.83
C ALA A 14 -5.73 26.69 46.45
N ALA A 15 -6.89 26.13 46.01
CA ALA A 15 -6.96 24.80 45.39
C ALA A 15 -6.37 24.93 43.98
N LEU A 16 -5.12 24.52 43.79
CA LEU A 16 -4.56 24.23 42.45
C LEU A 16 -5.23 22.98 41.91
N GLY A 17 -6.23 23.18 41.06
CA GLY A 17 -6.76 22.11 40.22
C GLY A 17 -5.71 21.67 39.21
N ALA A 18 -5.07 20.55 39.45
CA ALA A 18 -4.27 19.88 38.46
C ALA A 18 -5.20 19.41 37.30
N VAL A 19 -5.25 20.20 36.23
CA VAL A 19 -5.82 19.72 34.96
C VAL A 19 -4.89 18.63 34.47
N ALA A 20 -5.21 17.40 34.78
CA ALA A 20 -4.63 16.23 34.12
C ALA A 20 -5.04 16.31 32.66
N CYS A 21 -4.13 16.83 31.79
CA CYS A 21 -4.21 16.56 30.38
C CYS A 21 -4.14 15.04 30.19
N GLY A 22 -5.29 14.42 30.16
CA GLY A 22 -5.42 13.05 29.67
C GLY A 22 -4.84 13.03 28.26
N ARG A 23 -3.61 12.54 28.12
CA ARG A 23 -3.15 12.06 26.83
C ARG A 23 -4.17 11.08 26.37
N ALA A 24 -4.95 11.44 25.33
CA ALA A 24 -5.66 10.45 24.54
C ALA A 24 -4.60 9.38 24.21
N SER A 25 -4.80 8.18 24.71
CA SER A 25 -3.98 7.03 24.35
C SER A 25 -4.15 6.90 22.85
N ASP A 26 -3.12 7.33 22.10
CA ASP A 26 -2.94 6.99 20.71
C ASP A 26 -3.17 5.47 20.61
N PRO A 27 -4.12 4.97 19.78
CA PRO A 27 -4.25 3.54 19.59
C PRO A 27 -2.94 3.07 18.95
N GLY A 28 -2.02 2.64 19.78
CA GLY A 28 -0.62 2.46 19.49
C GLY A 28 -0.40 1.64 18.23
N VAL A 29 0.00 2.33 17.17
CA VAL A 29 0.82 1.74 16.12
C VAL A 29 2.12 1.35 16.81
N GLY A 30 2.19 0.14 17.37
CA GLY A 30 3.45 -0.27 17.97
C GLY A 30 3.43 -1.27 19.12
N ALA A 31 2.35 -1.94 19.40
CA ALA A 31 2.47 -3.15 20.20
C ALA A 31 3.12 -4.24 19.33
N THR A 32 4.45 -4.42 19.50
CA THR A 32 5.18 -5.52 18.86
C THR A 32 4.43 -6.84 19.11
N GLY A 33 3.87 -7.43 18.03
CA GLY A 33 3.13 -8.68 18.09
C GLY A 33 1.60 -8.57 18.11
N GLY A 34 1.00 -7.38 18.24
CA GLY A 34 -0.46 -7.20 18.25
C GLY A 34 -1.17 -7.60 16.96
N LEU A 35 -0.44 -7.65 15.83
CA LEU A 35 -0.94 -8.06 14.51
C LEU A 35 -0.41 -9.44 14.07
N ARG A 36 0.19 -10.21 14.96
CA ARG A 36 0.68 -11.54 14.63
C ARG A 36 -0.48 -12.42 14.15
N GLY A 37 -0.34 -13.03 12.98
CA GLY A 37 -1.38 -13.86 12.36
C GLY A 37 -2.48 -13.06 11.65
N ALA A 38 -2.35 -11.72 11.54
CA ALA A 38 -3.25 -10.93 10.71
C ALA A 38 -2.98 -11.18 9.21
N ASN A 39 -4.02 -11.13 8.39
CA ASN A 39 -3.87 -11.10 6.94
C ASN A 39 -3.20 -9.80 6.49
N VAL A 40 -2.35 -9.88 5.47
CA VAL A 40 -1.61 -8.75 4.94
C VAL A 40 -1.94 -8.56 3.46
N LEU A 41 -2.48 -7.40 3.11
CA LEU A 41 -2.69 -6.97 1.73
C LEU A 41 -1.72 -5.82 1.41
N LEU A 42 -0.77 -6.07 0.51
CA LEU A 42 0.11 -5.06 -0.07
C LEU A 42 -0.45 -4.67 -1.43
N ILE A 43 -0.83 -3.41 -1.60
CA ILE A 43 -1.24 -2.85 -2.89
C ILE A 43 -0.19 -1.86 -3.34
N THR A 44 0.32 -2.02 -4.55
CA THR A 44 1.20 -1.04 -5.21
C THR A 44 0.53 -0.56 -6.49
N ILE A 45 0.55 0.75 -6.72
CA ILE A 45 -0.04 1.40 -7.89
C ILE A 45 1.08 2.13 -8.62
N ASP A 46 1.39 1.70 -9.85
CA ASP A 46 2.49 2.25 -10.63
C ASP A 46 2.20 3.69 -11.04
N THR A 47 3.24 4.52 -11.07
CA THR A 47 3.19 5.91 -11.51
C THR A 47 2.11 6.80 -10.88
N LEU A 48 1.47 6.38 -9.78
CA LEU A 48 0.47 7.18 -9.07
C LEU A 48 1.11 8.41 -8.44
N ARG A 49 0.72 9.59 -8.89
CA ARG A 49 1.22 10.87 -8.40
C ARG A 49 0.51 11.28 -7.13
N GLN A 50 1.27 11.72 -6.14
CA GLN A 50 0.75 12.21 -4.85
C GLN A 50 -0.27 13.35 -5.03
N ASP A 51 -0.03 14.28 -5.97
CA ASP A 51 -0.92 15.43 -6.22
C ASP A 51 -2.25 15.04 -6.89
N ARG A 52 -2.47 13.77 -7.19
CA ARG A 52 -3.74 13.22 -7.68
C ARG A 52 -4.53 12.46 -6.62
N VAL A 53 -3.97 12.26 -5.43
CA VAL A 53 -4.61 11.53 -4.33
C VAL A 53 -5.31 12.50 -3.37
N GLY A 54 -6.59 12.26 -3.08
CA GLY A 54 -7.41 13.13 -2.23
C GLY A 54 -6.88 13.22 -0.81
N ALA A 55 -6.41 12.14 -0.23
CA ALA A 55 -5.78 12.11 1.09
C ALA A 55 -4.54 13.03 1.20
N TYR A 56 -3.94 13.43 0.09
CA TYR A 56 -2.84 14.39 0.01
C TYR A 56 -3.27 15.78 -0.50
N GLY A 57 -4.57 16.04 -0.56
CA GLY A 57 -5.13 17.37 -0.84
C GLY A 57 -5.69 17.57 -2.24
N ASN A 58 -5.72 16.55 -3.10
CA ASN A 58 -6.44 16.62 -4.38
C ASN A 58 -7.95 16.72 -4.13
N ARG A 59 -8.63 17.66 -4.84
CA ARG A 59 -10.06 17.90 -4.67
C ARG A 59 -10.90 17.42 -5.86
N SER A 60 -10.30 16.74 -6.82
CA SER A 60 -10.98 16.28 -8.04
C SER A 60 -11.77 14.98 -7.84
N GLY A 61 -11.74 14.38 -6.66
CA GLY A 61 -12.51 13.17 -6.35
C GLY A 61 -12.05 11.94 -7.15
N LEU A 62 -10.75 11.82 -7.44
CA LEU A 62 -10.20 10.72 -8.24
C LEU A 62 -10.00 9.44 -7.43
N THR A 63 -9.78 9.56 -6.10
CA THR A 63 -9.32 8.45 -5.27
C THR A 63 -10.16 8.22 -4.02
N PRO A 64 -11.50 8.12 -4.12
CA PRO A 64 -12.36 8.00 -2.95
C PRO A 64 -12.11 6.74 -2.11
N ASN A 65 -11.67 5.63 -2.72
CA ASN A 65 -11.39 4.39 -2.01
C ASN A 65 -10.05 4.46 -1.25
N ILE A 66 -9.00 4.97 -1.88
CA ILE A 66 -7.71 5.24 -1.22
C ILE A 66 -7.90 6.24 -0.08
N ASP A 67 -8.68 7.31 -0.30
CA ASP A 67 -8.95 8.34 0.70
C ASP A 67 -9.66 7.76 1.92
N ARG A 68 -10.61 6.85 1.72
CA ARG A 68 -11.31 6.14 2.80
C ARG A 68 -10.37 5.27 3.62
N ILE A 69 -9.45 4.54 2.96
CA ILE A 69 -8.41 3.74 3.64
C ILE A 69 -7.48 4.65 4.43
N ALA A 70 -7.04 5.75 3.84
CA ALA A 70 -6.18 6.73 4.50
C ALA A 70 -6.84 7.38 5.73
N ALA A 71 -8.14 7.65 5.66
CA ALA A 71 -8.92 8.20 6.78
C ALA A 71 -9.09 7.21 7.94
N ALA A 72 -9.09 5.91 7.65
CA ALA A 72 -9.24 4.85 8.65
C ALA A 72 -7.91 4.33 9.21
N GLY A 73 -6.78 4.77 8.65
CA GLY A 73 -5.46 4.23 8.96
C GLY A 73 -4.39 5.31 9.18
N VAL A 74 -3.17 4.97 8.85
CA VAL A 74 -2.00 5.85 8.97
C VAL A 74 -1.57 6.31 7.58
N ARG A 75 -1.44 7.62 7.40
CA ARG A 75 -0.93 8.26 6.19
C ARG A 75 0.47 8.82 6.44
N TYR A 76 1.44 8.38 5.67
CA TYR A 76 2.79 8.92 5.71
C TYR A 76 2.89 10.19 4.86
N ALA A 77 3.26 11.31 5.47
CA ALA A 77 3.42 12.59 4.77
C ALA A 77 4.66 12.59 3.85
N HIS A 78 5.68 11.84 4.22
CA HIS A 78 6.96 11.76 3.52
C HIS A 78 7.35 10.29 3.34
N ALA A 79 7.05 9.74 2.17
CA ALA A 79 7.47 8.42 1.74
C ALA A 79 8.14 8.55 0.36
N TYR A 80 9.31 7.95 0.18
CA TYR A 80 10.11 8.10 -1.03
C TYR A 80 10.44 6.73 -1.62
N SER A 81 10.23 6.57 -2.92
CA SER A 81 10.76 5.42 -3.64
C SER A 81 12.27 5.57 -3.80
N PRO A 82 13.06 4.52 -3.55
CA PRO A 82 14.51 4.57 -3.73
C PRO A 82 14.95 4.56 -5.19
N ALA A 83 14.03 4.27 -6.13
CA ALA A 83 14.30 4.26 -7.57
C ALA A 83 13.04 4.68 -8.35
N PRO A 84 13.20 5.47 -9.45
CA PRO A 84 12.09 5.90 -10.29
C PRO A 84 11.75 4.87 -11.38
N LEU A 85 11.96 3.59 -11.13
CA LEU A 85 11.72 2.48 -12.05
C LEU A 85 11.00 1.35 -11.33
N THR A 86 10.10 0.69 -12.01
CA THR A 86 9.18 -0.31 -11.45
C THR A 86 9.91 -1.48 -10.79
N LEU A 87 10.76 -2.20 -11.52
CA LEU A 87 11.44 -3.38 -10.98
C LEU A 87 12.38 -3.05 -9.81
N PRO A 88 13.27 -2.05 -9.86
CA PRO A 88 14.12 -1.70 -8.71
C PRO A 88 13.33 -1.24 -7.49
N SER A 89 12.27 -0.45 -7.67
CA SER A 89 11.45 0.02 -6.54
C SER A 89 10.70 -1.12 -5.86
N HIS A 90 10.12 -2.05 -6.64
CA HIS A 90 9.43 -3.22 -6.08
C HIS A 90 10.40 -4.24 -5.47
N ALA A 91 11.61 -4.40 -6.03
CA ALA A 91 12.66 -5.16 -5.36
C ALA A 91 12.98 -4.55 -3.98
N SER A 92 13.06 -3.22 -3.87
CA SER A 92 13.26 -2.56 -2.58
C SER A 92 12.07 -2.75 -1.62
N ILE A 93 10.83 -2.65 -2.10
CA ILE A 93 9.62 -2.86 -1.29
C ILE A 93 9.60 -4.29 -0.73
N LEU A 94 9.87 -5.28 -1.58
CA LEU A 94 9.76 -6.69 -1.20
C LEU A 94 10.96 -7.22 -0.40
N THR A 95 12.13 -6.55 -0.46
CA THR A 95 13.34 -7.00 0.26
C THR A 95 13.72 -6.11 1.45
N GLY A 96 13.19 -4.88 1.52
CA GLY A 96 13.64 -3.87 2.48
C GLY A 96 15.05 -3.34 2.20
N LEU A 97 15.64 -3.65 1.03
CA LEU A 97 17.00 -3.26 0.66
C LEU A 97 16.99 -2.13 -0.38
N LEU A 98 18.05 -1.34 -0.40
CA LEU A 98 18.27 -0.35 -1.47
C LEU A 98 18.82 -1.02 -2.75
N PRO A 99 18.69 -0.39 -3.93
CA PRO A 99 19.20 -0.92 -5.20
C PRO A 99 20.67 -1.31 -5.17
N THR A 100 21.50 -0.58 -4.45
CA THR A 100 22.93 -0.89 -4.24
C THR A 100 23.18 -2.17 -3.44
N ARG A 101 22.18 -2.70 -2.73
CA ARG A 101 22.27 -3.92 -1.92
C ARG A 101 21.59 -5.11 -2.56
N HIS A 102 20.41 -4.92 -3.20
CA HIS A 102 19.74 -6.02 -3.89
C HIS A 102 20.18 -6.18 -5.35
N GLY A 103 20.98 -5.26 -5.90
CA GLY A 103 21.61 -5.38 -7.21
C GLY A 103 20.70 -5.10 -8.42
N ILE A 104 19.44 -4.73 -8.23
CA ILE A 104 18.51 -4.40 -9.32
C ILE A 104 18.55 -2.90 -9.58
N HIS A 105 18.96 -2.49 -10.79
CA HIS A 105 19.14 -1.08 -11.14
C HIS A 105 18.28 -0.59 -12.31
N ASN A 106 17.69 -1.51 -13.09
CA ASN A 106 16.75 -1.16 -14.17
C ASN A 106 15.70 -2.26 -14.39
N ASN A 107 14.75 -2.02 -15.32
CA ASN A 107 13.57 -2.85 -15.52
C ASN A 107 13.81 -4.16 -16.29
N THR A 108 14.96 -4.38 -16.95
CA THR A 108 15.05 -5.50 -17.91
C THR A 108 16.35 -6.31 -17.87
N ARG A 109 17.40 -5.81 -17.25
CA ARG A 109 18.74 -6.44 -17.30
C ARG A 109 19.15 -7.17 -16.05
N PHE A 110 18.34 -7.11 -15.02
CA PHE A 110 18.67 -7.62 -13.70
C PHE A 110 17.62 -8.63 -13.23
N ARG A 111 18.07 -9.57 -12.43
CA ARG A 111 17.23 -10.51 -11.71
C ARG A 111 17.62 -10.47 -10.23
N LEU A 112 16.66 -10.55 -9.34
CA LEU A 112 16.92 -10.61 -7.90
C LEU A 112 17.65 -11.93 -7.57
N ASP A 113 18.78 -11.81 -6.88
CA ASP A 113 19.59 -12.94 -6.45
C ASP A 113 18.77 -13.86 -5.52
N ASP A 114 18.90 -15.17 -5.72
CA ASP A 114 18.13 -16.17 -4.99
C ASP A 114 18.45 -16.24 -3.49
N HIS A 115 19.57 -15.69 -3.05
CA HIS A 115 19.95 -15.59 -1.64
C HIS A 115 19.35 -14.41 -0.90
N VAL A 116 18.78 -13.42 -1.61
CA VAL A 116 18.15 -12.24 -0.98
C VAL A 116 16.75 -12.62 -0.47
N PRO A 117 16.48 -12.56 0.84
CA PRO A 117 15.15 -12.87 1.36
C PRO A 117 14.13 -11.81 0.91
N THR A 118 12.89 -12.25 0.66
CA THR A 118 11.77 -11.38 0.32
C THR A 118 10.73 -11.38 1.43
N LEU A 119 9.87 -10.36 1.47
CA LEU A 119 8.71 -10.31 2.37
C LEU A 119 7.88 -11.59 2.28
N ALA A 120 7.66 -12.09 1.06
CA ALA A 120 6.92 -13.32 0.82
C ALA A 120 7.64 -14.56 1.39
N SER A 121 8.97 -14.67 1.21
CA SER A 121 9.73 -15.80 1.77
C SER A 121 9.72 -15.81 3.31
N VAL A 122 9.75 -14.63 3.93
CA VAL A 122 9.64 -14.48 5.39
C VAL A 122 8.23 -14.83 5.86
N ALA A 123 7.19 -14.32 5.19
CA ALA A 123 5.80 -14.64 5.52
C ALA A 123 5.52 -16.15 5.38
N LYS A 124 5.98 -16.76 4.28
CA LYS A 124 5.84 -18.21 4.04
C LYS A 124 6.50 -19.05 5.13
N SER A 125 7.71 -18.70 5.55
CA SER A 125 8.37 -19.39 6.68
C SER A 125 7.65 -19.16 8.01
N GLY A 126 6.86 -18.08 8.13
CA GLY A 126 5.96 -17.82 9.26
C GLY A 126 4.59 -18.52 9.17
N GLY A 127 4.37 -19.39 8.18
CA GLY A 127 3.13 -20.16 8.02
C GLY A 127 2.02 -19.42 7.26
N TYR A 128 2.32 -18.32 6.58
CA TYR A 128 1.37 -17.61 5.74
C TYR A 128 1.20 -18.30 4.37
N ARG A 129 -0.02 -18.35 3.86
CA ARG A 129 -0.29 -18.55 2.45
C ARG A 129 0.06 -17.26 1.69
N THR A 130 0.78 -17.36 0.58
CA THR A 130 1.35 -16.19 -0.10
C THR A 130 0.94 -16.14 -1.56
N GLY A 131 0.41 -15.00 -2.02
CA GLY A 131 -0.02 -14.78 -3.40
C GLY A 131 0.43 -13.43 -3.92
N ALA A 132 0.77 -13.36 -5.21
CA ALA A 132 1.05 -12.11 -5.92
C ALA A 132 0.29 -12.07 -7.24
N PHE A 133 -0.23 -10.89 -7.58
CA PHE A 133 -1.02 -10.63 -8.79
C PHE A 133 -0.50 -9.33 -9.38
N VAL A 134 0.18 -9.42 -10.53
CA VAL A 134 0.90 -8.28 -11.10
C VAL A 134 0.38 -7.92 -12.48
N GLY A 135 0.30 -6.61 -12.74
CA GLY A 135 -0.19 -6.04 -13.98
C GLY A 135 0.90 -5.61 -14.97
N ALA A 136 2.19 -5.73 -14.62
CA ALA A 136 3.29 -5.22 -15.43
C ALA A 136 4.28 -6.30 -15.85
N PHE A 137 4.71 -6.29 -17.13
CA PHE A 137 5.74 -7.19 -17.64
C PHE A 137 7.05 -7.14 -16.85
N VAL A 138 7.45 -5.94 -16.42
CA VAL A 138 8.71 -5.76 -15.67
C VAL A 138 8.69 -6.38 -14.26
N LEU A 139 7.54 -6.93 -13.86
CA LEU A 139 7.36 -7.70 -12.62
C LEU A 139 7.12 -9.19 -12.89
N ASP A 140 7.31 -9.66 -14.14
CA ASP A 140 7.27 -11.09 -14.47
C ASP A 140 8.22 -11.89 -13.57
N GLY A 141 7.83 -13.10 -13.19
CA GLY A 141 8.56 -13.96 -12.26
C GLY A 141 10.01 -14.26 -12.69
N ARG A 142 10.32 -14.12 -14.01
CA ARG A 142 11.69 -14.22 -14.52
C ARG A 142 12.68 -13.27 -13.86
N PHE A 143 12.21 -12.14 -13.33
CA PHE A 143 13.05 -11.16 -12.64
C PHE A 143 13.30 -11.50 -11.16
N GLY A 144 12.72 -12.60 -10.65
CA GLY A 144 13.04 -13.17 -9.35
C GLY A 144 12.23 -12.60 -8.18
N LEU A 145 11.23 -11.74 -8.43
CA LEU A 145 10.32 -11.23 -7.39
C LEU A 145 9.27 -12.25 -6.95
N ASN A 146 9.07 -13.33 -7.73
CA ASN A 146 8.13 -14.41 -7.44
C ASN A 146 8.52 -15.28 -6.25
N ARG A 147 9.75 -15.14 -5.78
CA ARG A 147 10.27 -16.02 -4.72
C ARG A 147 9.56 -15.83 -3.39
N GLY A 148 9.11 -16.94 -2.82
CA GLY A 148 8.37 -17.01 -1.56
C GLY A 148 6.87 -16.91 -1.72
N PHE A 149 6.36 -16.59 -2.92
CA PHE A 149 4.93 -16.71 -3.20
C PHE A 149 4.56 -18.16 -3.56
N ASP A 150 3.44 -18.64 -3.02
CA ASP A 150 2.84 -19.94 -3.39
C ASP A 150 2.14 -19.84 -4.74
N GLU A 151 1.53 -18.69 -5.03
CA GLU A 151 0.97 -18.32 -6.30
C GLU A 151 1.53 -16.97 -6.76
N TYR A 152 1.98 -16.92 -8.02
CA TYR A 152 2.48 -15.70 -8.66
C TYR A 152 1.81 -15.55 -10.01
N ASP A 153 0.78 -14.70 -10.07
CA ASP A 153 -0.01 -14.48 -11.28
C ASP A 153 0.55 -13.28 -12.05
N ASP A 154 1.43 -13.56 -13.00
CA ASP A 154 2.04 -12.62 -13.94
C ASP A 154 1.54 -12.84 -15.39
N ARG A 155 0.34 -13.43 -15.54
CA ARG A 155 -0.28 -13.69 -16.85
C ARG A 155 -0.67 -12.37 -17.51
N LEU A 156 0.07 -11.98 -18.51
CA LEU A 156 -0.18 -10.79 -19.32
C LEU A 156 -0.86 -11.18 -20.65
N PRO A 157 -1.75 -10.33 -21.21
CA PRO A 157 -2.32 -10.54 -22.51
C PRO A 157 -1.24 -10.66 -23.59
N HIS A 158 -1.32 -11.68 -24.43
CA HIS A 158 -0.47 -11.86 -25.61
C HIS A 158 -1.28 -11.48 -26.85
N ASP A 159 -1.39 -10.18 -27.15
CA ASP A 159 -2.12 -9.71 -28.32
C ASP A 159 -1.29 -9.72 -29.63
N GLY A 160 -0.04 -10.13 -29.56
CA GLY A 160 0.88 -10.20 -30.70
C GLY A 160 1.29 -8.85 -31.29
N ARG A 161 0.81 -7.74 -30.73
CA ARG A 161 1.05 -6.38 -31.20
C ARG A 161 1.92 -5.55 -30.25
N ALA A 162 1.89 -5.85 -28.96
CA ALA A 162 2.73 -5.14 -28.00
C ALA A 162 4.17 -5.61 -28.10
N SER A 163 5.11 -4.69 -28.17
CA SER A 163 6.47 -5.02 -27.77
C SER A 163 6.42 -5.51 -26.32
N PHE A 164 7.17 -6.54 -25.96
CA PHE A 164 7.20 -7.11 -24.60
C PHE A 164 7.40 -6.07 -23.47
N HIS A 165 7.87 -4.86 -23.83
CA HIS A 165 8.11 -3.78 -22.89
C HIS A 165 6.84 -3.07 -22.39
N PHE A 166 5.69 -3.28 -23.03
CA PHE A 166 4.43 -2.60 -22.74
C PHE A 166 3.27 -3.58 -22.50
N ALA A 167 3.56 -4.88 -22.40
CA ALA A 167 2.52 -5.81 -22.01
C ALA A 167 2.05 -5.49 -20.58
N GLU A 168 0.77 -5.21 -20.48
CA GLU A 168 0.12 -4.82 -19.23
C GLU A 168 -1.19 -5.59 -19.07
N ARG A 169 -1.64 -5.68 -17.83
CA ARG A 169 -2.93 -6.25 -17.47
C ARG A 169 -3.73 -5.21 -16.73
N ARG A 170 -5.00 -5.03 -17.10
CA ARG A 170 -5.87 -4.02 -16.51
C ARG A 170 -6.07 -4.24 -15.01
N ALA A 171 -6.20 -3.14 -14.27
CA ALA A 171 -6.41 -3.18 -12.81
C ALA A 171 -7.59 -4.06 -12.41
N SER A 172 -8.73 -4.01 -13.14
CA SER A 172 -9.91 -4.85 -12.87
C SER A 172 -9.61 -6.34 -12.96
N GLU A 173 -8.78 -6.78 -13.91
CA GLU A 173 -8.41 -8.19 -14.07
C GLU A 173 -7.48 -8.64 -12.93
N VAL A 174 -6.52 -7.79 -12.55
CA VAL A 174 -5.60 -8.07 -11.44
C VAL A 174 -6.37 -8.19 -10.13
N VAL A 175 -7.28 -7.23 -9.86
CA VAL A 175 -8.12 -7.21 -8.65
C VAL A 175 -9.06 -8.42 -8.61
N ALA A 176 -9.66 -8.78 -9.76
CA ALA A 176 -10.53 -9.95 -9.83
C ALA A 176 -9.79 -11.25 -9.49
N ALA A 177 -8.57 -11.43 -10.02
CA ALA A 177 -7.75 -12.60 -9.72
C ALA A 177 -7.31 -12.64 -8.25
N ALA A 178 -6.83 -11.51 -7.73
CA ALA A 178 -6.46 -11.38 -6.32
C ALA A 178 -7.64 -11.66 -5.38
N GLY A 179 -8.81 -11.08 -5.68
CA GLY A 179 -10.04 -11.28 -4.91
C GLY A 179 -10.48 -12.75 -4.90
N ALA A 180 -10.47 -13.41 -6.06
CA ALA A 180 -10.78 -14.82 -6.17
C ALA A 180 -9.85 -15.68 -5.30
N TRP A 181 -8.55 -15.37 -5.27
CA TRP A 181 -7.58 -16.07 -4.45
C TRP A 181 -7.76 -15.76 -2.95
N ILE A 182 -7.96 -14.50 -2.56
CA ILE A 182 -8.15 -14.09 -1.16
C ILE A 182 -9.38 -14.76 -0.54
N LEU A 183 -10.46 -14.89 -1.31
CA LEU A 183 -11.72 -15.49 -0.86
C LEU A 183 -11.67 -17.02 -0.75
N GLN A 184 -10.65 -17.68 -1.31
CA GLN A 184 -10.49 -19.12 -1.11
C GLN A 184 -10.13 -19.44 0.34
N PRO A 185 -10.82 -20.39 0.98
CA PRO A 185 -10.48 -20.83 2.32
C PRO A 185 -9.02 -21.31 2.38
N ALA A 186 -8.24 -20.76 3.30
CA ALA A 186 -6.91 -21.29 3.56
C ALA A 186 -7.04 -22.61 4.34
N ALA A 187 -6.27 -23.62 3.95
CA ALA A 187 -6.19 -24.85 4.72
C ALA A 187 -5.75 -24.55 6.15
N GLY A 188 -6.50 -25.05 7.14
CA GLY A 188 -6.21 -24.84 8.56
C GLY A 188 -6.39 -23.40 9.07
N GLY A 189 -7.03 -22.51 8.28
CA GLY A 189 -7.21 -21.12 8.70
C GLY A 189 -5.93 -20.27 8.74
N SER A 190 -4.89 -20.66 8.00
CA SER A 190 -3.63 -19.92 7.95
C SER A 190 -3.84 -18.47 7.48
N PRO A 191 -3.13 -17.50 8.08
CA PRO A 191 -3.14 -16.14 7.58
C PRO A 191 -2.54 -16.08 6.17
N TRP A 192 -2.83 -15.00 5.45
CA TRP A 192 -2.30 -14.82 4.08
C TRP A 192 -1.60 -13.47 3.92
N LEU A 193 -0.62 -13.46 3.02
CA LEU A 193 0.00 -12.28 2.43
C LEU A 193 -0.37 -12.25 0.94
N ALA A 194 -1.06 -11.20 0.52
CA ALA A 194 -1.33 -10.93 -0.90
C ALA A 194 -0.63 -9.65 -1.34
N TRP A 195 0.09 -9.71 -2.47
CA TRP A 195 0.61 -8.54 -3.17
C TRP A 195 -0.19 -8.34 -4.45
N VAL A 196 -0.77 -7.15 -4.60
CA VAL A 196 -1.54 -6.72 -5.77
C VAL A 196 -0.85 -5.51 -6.38
N HIS A 197 -0.40 -5.64 -7.62
CA HIS A 197 0.25 -4.55 -8.35
C HIS A 197 -0.64 -4.10 -9.49
N LEU A 198 -1.11 -2.85 -9.44
CA LEU A 198 -1.86 -2.21 -10.51
C LEU A 198 -0.90 -1.41 -11.37
N PHE A 199 -0.92 -1.67 -12.69
CA PHE A 199 -0.07 -0.95 -13.63
C PHE A 199 -0.70 0.39 -14.03
N ASP A 200 -2.03 0.46 -14.13
CA ASP A 200 -2.74 1.73 -14.23
C ASP A 200 -2.42 2.61 -12.98
N PRO A 201 -2.10 3.90 -13.14
CA PRO A 201 -2.19 4.79 -14.31
C PRO A 201 -0.85 4.97 -15.05
N HIS A 202 -0.39 3.99 -15.78
CA HIS A 202 0.84 4.06 -16.58
C HIS A 202 0.52 4.31 -18.08
N ALA A 203 1.35 5.11 -18.76
CA ALA A 203 1.21 5.33 -20.20
C ALA A 203 1.54 4.04 -21.02
N PRO A 204 0.83 3.82 -22.16
CA PRO A 204 -0.22 4.65 -22.77
C PRO A 204 -1.54 4.58 -22.00
N TYR A 205 -2.20 5.75 -21.83
CA TYR A 205 -3.42 5.83 -21.04
C TYR A 205 -4.63 5.36 -21.84
N ASP A 206 -5.29 4.29 -21.37
CA ASP A 206 -6.47 3.69 -22.02
C ASP A 206 -7.55 3.27 -21.00
N ALA A 207 -7.88 4.17 -20.08
CA ALA A 207 -8.96 3.92 -19.11
C ALA A 207 -10.28 3.58 -19.82
N PRO A 208 -11.17 2.73 -19.24
CA PRO A 208 -12.51 2.49 -19.74
C PRO A 208 -13.30 3.79 -19.96
N ALA A 209 -14.22 3.79 -20.94
CA ALA A 209 -14.88 5.00 -21.43
C ALA A 209 -15.63 5.78 -20.33
N GLU A 210 -16.21 5.09 -19.35
CA GLU A 210 -16.93 5.65 -18.22
C GLU A 210 -16.06 6.51 -17.29
N TYR A 211 -14.76 6.29 -17.29
CA TYR A 211 -13.82 7.09 -16.49
C TYR A 211 -13.29 8.32 -17.23
N ARG A 212 -13.45 8.40 -18.56
CA ARG A 212 -12.84 9.46 -19.40
C ARG A 212 -13.56 10.80 -19.36
N ALA A 213 -14.88 10.80 -19.08
CA ALA A 213 -15.69 12.02 -19.16
C ALA A 213 -15.18 13.12 -18.22
N GLY A 214 -14.78 14.27 -18.80
CA GLY A 214 -14.32 15.45 -18.06
C GLY A 214 -12.93 15.30 -17.39
N ARG A 215 -12.19 14.26 -17.71
CA ARG A 215 -10.86 14.01 -17.12
C ARG A 215 -9.75 14.02 -18.17
N THR A 216 -8.53 14.33 -17.75
CA THR A 216 -7.35 14.04 -18.58
C THR A 216 -7.17 12.53 -18.71
N PRO A 217 -6.48 12.02 -19.74
CA PRO A 217 -6.20 10.58 -19.86
C PRO A 217 -5.58 9.98 -18.60
N TYR A 218 -4.62 10.66 -17.99
CA TYR A 218 -3.99 10.22 -16.74
C TYR A 218 -4.97 10.21 -15.55
N ASP A 219 -5.79 11.27 -15.38
CA ASP A 219 -6.76 11.34 -14.29
C ASP A 219 -7.86 10.27 -14.43
N ALA A 220 -8.20 9.90 -15.66
CA ALA A 220 -9.13 8.80 -15.95
C ALA A 220 -8.55 7.45 -15.47
N GLU A 221 -7.27 7.19 -15.74
CA GLU A 221 -6.56 6.01 -15.26
C GLU A 221 -6.45 5.97 -13.73
N VAL A 222 -6.16 7.12 -13.09
CA VAL A 222 -6.14 7.21 -11.63
C VAL A 222 -7.49 6.83 -11.04
N ALA A 223 -8.59 7.38 -11.60
CA ALA A 223 -9.93 7.07 -11.13
C ALA A 223 -10.31 5.60 -11.37
N TYR A 224 -9.87 5.03 -12.49
CA TYR A 224 -10.06 3.63 -12.79
C TYR A 224 -9.27 2.72 -11.83
N ALA A 225 -8.00 3.01 -11.57
CA ALA A 225 -7.17 2.24 -10.64
C ALA A 225 -7.73 2.26 -9.20
N ASP A 226 -8.27 3.43 -8.76
CA ASP A 226 -8.90 3.53 -7.44
C ASP A 226 -10.18 2.71 -7.32
N ASP A 227 -10.96 2.64 -8.38
CA ASP A 227 -12.23 1.91 -8.41
C ASP A 227 -12.02 0.41 -8.72
N ALA A 228 -11.19 0.07 -9.68
CA ALA A 228 -10.78 -1.26 -10.14
C ALA A 228 -11.86 -2.34 -10.06
N ARG A 229 -13.14 -1.93 -10.24
CA ARG A 229 -14.27 -2.86 -10.30
C ARG A 229 -14.21 -3.68 -11.59
N ARG A 230 -14.80 -4.87 -11.57
CA ARG A 230 -14.99 -5.67 -12.78
C ARG A 230 -15.77 -4.85 -13.79
N ASP A 231 -15.23 -4.70 -15.00
CA ASP A 231 -15.94 -4.07 -16.11
C ASP A 231 -17.29 -4.78 -16.32
N GLY A 232 -18.40 -4.07 -16.08
CA GLY A 232 -19.75 -4.54 -16.41
C GLY A 232 -20.52 -5.30 -15.32
N VAL A 233 -20.18 -5.14 -14.02
CA VAL A 233 -21.04 -5.58 -12.91
C VAL A 233 -21.43 -4.42 -12.03
#